data_38176c30b256a0d81d700109fa6a7fe2
#
_entry.id   38176c30b256a0d81d700109fa6a7fe2
#
_cell.length_a   1.000
_cell.length_b   1.000
_cell.length_c   1.000
_cell.angle_alpha   90.00
_cell.angle_beta   90.00
_cell.angle_gamma   90.00
#
_symmetry.space_group_name_H-M   'P 1'
#
loop_
_entity.id
_entity.type
_entity.pdbx_description
1 polymer ?
#
loop_
_entity_poly.entity_id
_entity_poly.type
_entity_poly.pdbx_seq_one_letter_code
_entity_poly.pdbx_strand_id
1 'polypeptide(L)'
;HGHPGGEEFLVLEGVFQDETGDFPVGTYVRNPPGTGHAPGSAEGCTILVKLWQFRADDRARIVRQPGEGVDKTPRPGASSARLLFEGAGERVTVEDWRAGAKVEVANAEGLEMLVLAGGLVEGGEPLARWSWLRLPAGETLRAEVGPGGARVWLKAAPLLHRDVCA
;
A
#
# COMPACT_ATOMS: atom_id res chain seq x y z
N HIS A 1 -9.92 4.62 19.74
CA HIS A 1 -8.53 4.45 20.16
C HIS A 1 -7.61 5.49 19.50
N GLY A 2 -6.41 5.64 20.04
CA GLY A 2 -5.42 6.58 19.51
C GLY A 2 -4.26 5.87 18.81
N HIS A 3 -3.60 6.59 17.89
CA HIS A 3 -2.46 6.09 17.11
C HIS A 3 -1.18 6.86 17.48
N PRO A 4 -0.51 6.53 18.60
CA PRO A 4 0.69 7.24 19.01
C PRO A 4 1.83 7.14 17.98
N GLY A 5 1.96 6.02 17.28
CA GLY A 5 2.94 5.80 16.20
C GLY A 5 2.39 5.95 14.78
N GLY A 6 1.15 6.46 14.65
CA GLY A 6 0.43 6.53 13.37
C GLY A 6 -0.17 5.21 12.91
N GLU A 7 -1.10 5.31 11.98
CA GLU A 7 -1.80 4.20 11.34
C GLU A 7 -1.92 4.46 9.85
N GLU A 8 -1.65 3.45 9.04
CA GLU A 8 -1.89 3.43 7.60
C GLU A 8 -2.72 2.21 7.26
N PHE A 9 -3.80 2.36 6.48
CA PHE A 9 -4.57 1.20 6.06
C PHE A 9 -5.12 1.32 4.64
N LEU A 10 -5.41 0.16 4.06
CA LEU A 10 -6.10 -0.02 2.80
C LEU A 10 -7.25 -1.00 3.02
N VAL A 11 -8.47 -0.62 2.60
CA VAL A 11 -9.64 -1.49 2.70
C VAL A 11 -9.63 -2.52 1.56
N LEU A 12 -9.62 -3.80 1.92
CA LEU A 12 -9.51 -4.94 0.99
C LEU A 12 -10.86 -5.60 0.71
N GLU A 13 -11.76 -5.65 1.71
CA GLU A 13 -13.14 -6.16 1.59
C GLU A 13 -14.05 -5.42 2.54
N GLY A 14 -15.36 -5.38 2.21
CA GLY A 14 -16.37 -4.76 3.03
C GLY A 14 -16.27 -3.24 3.10
N VAL A 15 -16.76 -2.66 4.18
CA VAL A 15 -16.72 -1.22 4.45
C VAL A 15 -16.16 -0.98 5.84
N PHE A 16 -15.00 -0.33 5.92
CA PHE A 16 -14.52 0.20 7.19
C PHE A 16 -15.28 1.49 7.51
N GLN A 17 -15.60 1.70 8.77
CA GLN A 17 -16.39 2.85 9.24
C GLN A 17 -15.71 3.51 10.43
N ASP A 18 -15.84 4.82 10.54
CA ASP A 18 -15.55 5.58 11.77
C ASP A 18 -16.51 6.77 11.87
N GLU A 19 -16.32 7.62 12.89
CA GLU A 19 -17.14 8.81 13.10
C GLU A 19 -17.09 9.83 11.95
N THR A 20 -16.15 9.69 11.00
CA THR A 20 -15.99 10.59 9.85
C THR A 20 -16.67 10.08 8.59
N GLY A 21 -17.09 8.79 8.56
CA GLY A 21 -17.83 8.23 7.44
C GLY A 21 -17.50 6.78 7.09
N ASP A 22 -17.85 6.43 5.87
CA ASP A 22 -17.70 5.10 5.29
C ASP A 22 -16.50 5.04 4.34
N PHE A 23 -15.73 3.96 4.45
CA PHE A 23 -14.52 3.71 3.66
C PHE A 23 -14.68 2.36 2.93
N PRO A 24 -15.17 2.36 1.68
CA PRO A 24 -15.36 1.13 0.90
C PRO A 24 -14.03 0.56 0.41
N VAL A 25 -14.10 -0.64 -0.20
CA VAL A 25 -12.95 -1.34 -0.79
C VAL A 25 -12.15 -0.41 -1.71
N GLY A 26 -10.83 -0.38 -1.51
CA GLY A 26 -9.90 0.47 -2.25
C GLY A 26 -9.66 1.83 -1.62
N THR A 27 -10.35 2.16 -0.53
CA THR A 27 -10.01 3.37 0.26
C THR A 27 -8.66 3.19 0.95
N TYR A 28 -7.80 4.19 0.78
CA TYR A 28 -6.50 4.28 1.41
C TYR A 28 -6.47 5.45 2.40
N VAL A 29 -6.00 5.17 3.61
CA VAL A 29 -5.95 6.16 4.71
C VAL A 29 -4.57 6.20 5.35
N ARG A 30 -4.10 7.42 5.64
CA ARG A 30 -2.95 7.70 6.51
C ARG A 30 -3.41 8.57 7.67
N ASN A 31 -3.27 8.07 8.87
CA ASN A 31 -3.52 8.74 10.12
C ASN A 31 -2.17 8.96 10.85
N PRO A 32 -1.60 10.17 10.80
CA PRO A 32 -0.29 10.44 11.40
C PRO A 32 -0.29 10.28 12.92
N PRO A 33 0.90 10.24 13.56
CA PRO A 33 1.02 10.15 15.01
C PRO A 33 0.18 11.19 15.76
N GLY A 34 -0.49 10.75 16.82
CA GLY A 34 -1.36 11.58 17.66
C GLY A 34 -2.81 11.72 17.16
N THR A 35 -3.17 11.06 16.07
CA THR A 35 -4.57 10.91 15.63
C THR A 35 -5.27 9.79 16.38
N GLY A 36 -6.59 9.71 16.22
CA GLY A 36 -7.40 8.62 16.75
C GLY A 36 -8.77 8.60 16.09
N HIS A 37 -9.48 7.50 16.23
CA HIS A 37 -10.84 7.31 15.76
C HIS A 37 -11.56 6.20 16.55
N ALA A 38 -12.86 6.04 16.29
CA ALA A 38 -13.68 4.93 16.77
C ALA A 38 -14.01 4.01 15.59
N PRO A 39 -13.19 2.96 15.32
CA PRO A 39 -13.39 2.09 14.16
C PRO A 39 -14.61 1.19 14.33
N GLY A 40 -15.28 0.93 13.22
CA GLY A 40 -16.40 0.02 13.13
C GLY A 40 -16.54 -0.59 11.75
N SER A 41 -17.47 -1.54 11.64
CA SER A 41 -17.92 -2.09 10.37
C SER A 41 -19.21 -2.85 10.62
N ALA A 42 -20.33 -2.39 10.07
CA ALA A 42 -21.65 -2.98 10.32
C ALA A 42 -21.73 -4.43 9.79
N GLU A 43 -21.14 -4.70 8.64
CA GLU A 43 -21.16 -6.01 7.98
C GLU A 43 -19.82 -6.73 7.98
N GLY A 44 -18.82 -6.12 8.63
CA GLY A 44 -17.44 -6.60 8.63
C GLY A 44 -16.63 -6.03 7.48
N CYS A 45 -15.30 -5.98 7.69
CA CYS A 45 -14.35 -5.57 6.66
C CYS A 45 -13.01 -6.28 6.87
N THR A 46 -12.24 -6.34 5.78
CA THR A 46 -10.83 -6.76 5.81
C THR A 46 -9.96 -5.58 5.40
N ILE A 47 -8.94 -5.29 6.16
CA ILE A 47 -7.98 -4.21 5.87
C ILE A 47 -6.54 -4.73 5.92
N LEU A 48 -5.67 -4.17 5.07
CA LEU A 48 -4.24 -4.13 5.33
C LEU A 48 -4.00 -2.96 6.26
N VAL A 49 -3.50 -3.20 7.46
CA VAL A 49 -3.17 -2.14 8.42
C VAL A 49 -1.70 -2.17 8.79
N LYS A 50 -1.11 -1.00 8.91
CA LYS A 50 0.28 -0.78 9.33
C LYS A 50 0.28 0.22 10.47
N LEU A 51 0.83 -0.20 11.61
CA LEU A 51 0.93 0.60 12.83
C LEU A 51 2.39 0.90 13.14
N TRP A 52 2.65 2.04 13.79
CA TRP A 52 3.99 2.42 14.24
C TRP A 52 5.03 2.51 13.12
N GLN A 53 4.64 3.01 11.94
CA GLN A 53 5.52 3.12 10.78
C GLN A 53 5.67 4.56 10.27
N PHE A 54 5.26 5.52 11.05
CA PHE A 54 5.38 6.93 10.73
C PHE A 54 6.59 7.54 11.45
N ARG A 55 7.20 8.51 10.81
CA ARG A 55 8.13 9.39 11.49
C ARG A 55 7.38 10.19 12.56
N ALA A 56 8.02 10.46 13.70
CA ALA A 56 7.41 11.20 14.79
C ALA A 56 6.95 12.63 14.40
N ASP A 57 7.56 13.20 13.36
CA ASP A 57 7.25 14.54 12.83
C ASP A 57 6.25 14.52 11.66
N ASP A 58 5.82 13.34 11.18
CA ASP A 58 4.82 13.24 10.10
C ASP A 58 3.47 13.78 10.58
N ARG A 59 2.86 14.64 9.76
CA ARG A 59 1.55 15.24 10.01
C ARG A 59 0.62 15.12 8.80
N ALA A 60 1.03 14.35 7.80
CA ALA A 60 0.26 14.18 6.56
C ALA A 60 -0.90 13.20 6.76
N ARG A 61 -2.07 13.74 7.09
CA ARG A 61 -3.33 12.97 7.07
C ARG A 61 -3.83 12.90 5.64
N ILE A 62 -4.08 11.68 5.15
CA ILE A 62 -4.56 11.41 3.79
C ILE A 62 -5.75 10.46 3.88
N VAL A 63 -6.79 10.77 3.12
CA VAL A 63 -7.88 9.86 2.77
C VAL A 63 -7.98 9.88 1.24
N ARG A 64 -7.95 8.72 0.62
CA ARG A 64 -8.18 8.52 -0.81
C ARG A 64 -9.31 7.53 -0.98
N GLN A 65 -10.43 8.00 -1.48
CA GLN A 65 -11.54 7.13 -1.86
C GLN A 65 -11.16 6.29 -3.10
N PRO A 66 -11.89 5.19 -3.39
CA PRO A 66 -11.61 4.36 -4.57
C PRO A 66 -11.55 5.20 -5.85
N GLY A 67 -10.47 5.07 -6.59
CA GLY A 67 -10.24 5.84 -7.81
C GLY A 67 -9.61 7.22 -7.62
N GLU A 68 -9.47 7.71 -6.41
CA GLU A 68 -8.75 8.97 -6.14
C GLU A 68 -7.23 8.76 -6.12
N GLY A 69 -6.51 9.86 -6.30
CA GLY A 69 -5.06 9.91 -6.40
C GLY A 69 -4.60 10.64 -7.65
N VAL A 70 -3.33 10.54 -7.98
CA VAL A 70 -2.74 11.19 -9.15
C VAL A 70 -2.25 10.13 -10.13
N ASP A 71 -2.78 10.15 -11.34
CA ASP A 71 -2.29 9.26 -12.40
C ASP A 71 -0.85 9.60 -12.76
N LYS A 72 -0.01 8.59 -12.81
CA LYS A 72 1.40 8.68 -13.18
C LYS A 72 1.66 7.87 -14.45
N THR A 73 2.74 8.21 -15.13
CA THR A 73 3.22 7.38 -16.25
C THR A 73 3.52 5.97 -15.75
N PRO A 74 2.84 4.94 -16.30
CA PRO A 74 3.09 3.56 -15.90
C PRO A 74 4.52 3.13 -16.24
N ARG A 75 5.10 2.29 -15.38
CA ARG A 75 6.38 1.63 -15.70
C ARG A 75 6.23 0.62 -16.84
N PRO A 76 7.32 0.19 -17.48
CA PRO A 76 7.27 -0.91 -18.44
C PRO A 76 6.56 -2.14 -17.85
N GLY A 77 5.62 -2.72 -18.61
CA GLY A 77 4.79 -3.84 -18.19
C GLY A 77 3.51 -3.46 -17.43
N ALA A 78 3.38 -2.24 -16.91
CA ALA A 78 2.14 -1.77 -16.31
C ALA A 78 1.22 -1.10 -17.34
N SER A 79 -0.10 -1.16 -17.10
CA SER A 79 -1.13 -0.46 -17.88
C SER A 79 -1.59 0.82 -17.19
N SER A 80 -1.50 0.86 -15.87
CA SER A 80 -1.81 2.06 -15.07
C SER A 80 -0.89 2.18 -13.87
N ALA A 81 -0.73 3.39 -13.36
CA ALA A 81 -0.08 3.69 -12.10
C ALA A 81 -0.77 4.89 -11.45
N ARG A 82 -1.24 4.74 -10.23
CA ARG A 82 -1.89 5.79 -9.46
C ARG A 82 -1.17 6.04 -8.16
N LEU A 83 -0.70 7.26 -7.96
CA LEU A 83 -0.07 7.71 -6.74
C LEU A 83 -1.13 8.04 -5.68
N LEU A 84 -1.06 7.37 -4.55
CA LEU A 84 -1.91 7.62 -3.38
C LEU A 84 -1.27 8.62 -2.41
N PHE A 85 0.05 8.49 -2.21
CA PHE A 85 0.81 9.36 -1.33
C PHE A 85 2.28 9.47 -1.78
N GLU A 86 2.85 10.66 -1.60
CA GLU A 86 4.28 10.91 -1.74
C GLU A 86 4.69 11.99 -0.74
N GLY A 87 5.64 11.68 0.13
CA GLY A 87 6.15 12.59 1.14
C GLY A 87 6.94 11.85 2.22
N ALA A 88 7.72 12.59 3.01
CA ALA A 88 8.50 12.06 4.14
C ALA A 88 9.42 10.87 3.78
N GLY A 89 9.89 10.79 2.52
CA GLY A 89 10.70 9.66 2.03
C GLY A 89 9.88 8.42 1.66
N GLU A 90 8.55 8.52 1.63
CA GLU A 90 7.66 7.44 1.26
C GLU A 90 6.93 7.73 -0.05
N ARG A 91 6.65 6.68 -0.80
CA ARG A 91 5.81 6.73 -1.99
C ARG A 91 4.91 5.51 -2.05
N VAL A 92 3.60 5.76 -2.15
CA VAL A 92 2.57 4.71 -2.19
C VAL A 92 1.81 4.80 -3.51
N THR A 93 1.76 3.68 -4.24
CA THR A 93 1.04 3.58 -5.52
C THR A 93 0.15 2.36 -5.56
N VAL A 94 -0.88 2.42 -6.41
CA VAL A 94 -1.59 1.24 -6.92
C VAL A 94 -1.34 1.16 -8.41
N GLU A 95 -0.95 -0.03 -8.88
CA GLU A 95 -0.60 -0.27 -10.27
C GLU A 95 -1.35 -1.49 -10.82
N ASP A 96 -1.74 -1.42 -12.09
CA ASP A 96 -2.24 -2.57 -12.84
C ASP A 96 -1.13 -3.05 -13.80
N TRP A 97 -0.72 -4.29 -13.66
CA TRP A 97 0.33 -4.92 -14.45
C TRP A 97 -0.27 -5.86 -15.49
N ARG A 98 0.20 -5.76 -16.73
CA ARG A 98 -0.35 -6.53 -17.86
C ARG A 98 -0.06 -8.02 -17.73
N ALA A 99 -1.00 -8.83 -18.20
CA ALA A 99 -0.83 -10.28 -18.28
C ALA A 99 0.46 -10.66 -19.03
N GLY A 100 1.22 -11.58 -18.46
CA GLY A 100 2.47 -12.08 -19.03
C GLY A 100 3.64 -11.08 -19.05
N ALA A 101 3.46 -9.89 -18.51
CA ALA A 101 4.52 -8.88 -18.46
C ALA A 101 5.64 -9.26 -17.49
N LYS A 102 6.86 -8.80 -17.79
CA LYS A 102 7.95 -8.71 -16.83
C LYS A 102 8.00 -7.29 -16.30
N VAL A 103 7.95 -7.14 -14.99
CA VAL A 103 7.94 -5.84 -14.32
C VAL A 103 9.10 -5.75 -13.35
N GLU A 104 9.87 -4.66 -13.46
CA GLU A 104 10.93 -4.35 -12.52
C GLU A 104 10.58 -3.09 -11.72
N VAL A 105 10.82 -3.16 -10.40
CA VAL A 105 10.67 -2.03 -9.49
C VAL A 105 12.00 -1.81 -8.79
N ALA A 106 12.67 -0.70 -9.12
CA ALA A 106 13.86 -0.27 -8.41
C ALA A 106 13.54 0.02 -6.94
N ASN A 107 14.41 -0.42 -6.05
CA ASN A 107 14.22 -0.33 -4.61
C ASN A 107 15.47 0.24 -3.95
N ALA A 108 15.52 1.53 -3.76
CA ALA A 108 16.65 2.21 -3.14
C ALA A 108 16.63 2.15 -1.61
N GLU A 109 15.43 2.18 -1.00
CA GLU A 109 15.29 2.42 0.44
C GLU A 109 14.56 1.30 1.18
N GLY A 110 13.80 0.51 0.48
CA GLY A 110 12.92 -0.53 0.96
C GLY A 110 11.64 -0.55 0.15
N LEU A 111 11.06 -1.73 -0.03
CA LEU A 111 9.84 -1.92 -0.82
C LEU A 111 8.92 -2.90 -0.14
N GLU A 112 7.65 -2.54 -0.07
CA GLU A 112 6.56 -3.44 0.26
C GLU A 112 5.59 -3.55 -0.91
N MET A 113 5.06 -4.74 -1.13
CA MET A 113 4.03 -5.01 -2.13
C MET A 113 2.94 -5.89 -1.54
N LEU A 114 1.67 -5.53 -1.81
CA LEU A 114 0.53 -6.42 -1.61
C LEU A 114 -0.12 -6.69 -2.97
N VAL A 115 -0.35 -7.95 -3.29
CA VAL A 115 -1.13 -8.35 -4.46
C VAL A 115 -2.62 -8.17 -4.16
N LEU A 116 -3.28 -7.23 -4.83
CA LEU A 116 -4.71 -6.93 -4.63
C LEU A 116 -5.62 -7.84 -5.47
N ALA A 117 -5.16 -8.17 -6.69
CA ALA A 117 -5.88 -9.07 -7.61
C ALA A 117 -4.91 -9.74 -8.59
N GLY A 118 -5.32 -10.85 -9.16
CA GLY A 118 -4.48 -11.63 -10.06
C GLY A 118 -3.34 -12.33 -9.35
N GLY A 119 -2.18 -12.41 -10.00
CA GLY A 119 -0.99 -13.05 -9.42
C GLY A 119 0.25 -12.86 -10.26
N LEU A 120 1.38 -13.14 -9.66
CA LEU A 120 2.71 -13.02 -10.26
C LEU A 120 3.68 -14.01 -9.61
N VAL A 121 4.86 -14.13 -10.18
CA VAL A 121 5.99 -14.87 -9.58
C VAL A 121 7.11 -13.87 -9.33
N GLU A 122 7.71 -13.92 -8.15
CA GLU A 122 8.89 -13.16 -7.77
C GLU A 122 9.89 -14.08 -7.07
N GLY A 123 11.16 -14.03 -7.48
CA GLY A 123 12.21 -14.91 -6.92
C GLY A 123 11.92 -16.41 -7.05
N GLY A 124 11.06 -16.83 -7.99
CA GLY A 124 10.59 -18.20 -8.13
C GLY A 124 9.37 -18.54 -7.27
N GLU A 125 8.93 -17.66 -6.38
CA GLU A 125 7.77 -17.85 -5.50
C GLU A 125 6.49 -17.30 -6.12
N PRO A 126 5.40 -18.07 -6.18
CA PRO A 126 4.11 -17.59 -6.66
C PRO A 126 3.43 -16.73 -5.61
N LEU A 127 3.03 -15.54 -6.02
CA LEU A 127 2.31 -14.57 -5.20
C LEU A 127 0.90 -14.39 -5.76
N ALA A 128 -0.09 -14.88 -5.04
CA ALA A 128 -1.51 -14.76 -5.35
C ALA A 128 -2.13 -13.54 -4.64
N ARG A 129 -3.44 -13.32 -4.84
CA ARG A 129 -4.20 -12.30 -4.12
C ARG A 129 -3.91 -12.34 -2.61
N TRP A 130 -3.55 -11.17 -2.06
CA TRP A 130 -3.19 -10.93 -0.67
C TRP A 130 -1.84 -11.50 -0.22
N SER A 131 -1.05 -12.03 -1.15
CA SER A 131 0.37 -12.22 -0.85
C SER A 131 1.04 -10.88 -0.59
N TRP A 132 1.81 -10.83 0.48
CA TRP A 132 2.56 -9.66 0.91
C TRP A 132 4.06 -9.94 0.84
N LEU A 133 4.81 -9.03 0.23
CA LEU A 133 6.24 -9.11 0.03
C LEU A 133 6.92 -7.88 0.62
N ARG A 134 8.03 -8.08 1.29
CA ARG A 134 8.96 -7.02 1.70
C ARG A 134 10.35 -7.31 1.15
N LEU A 135 10.95 -6.31 0.52
CA LEU A 135 12.32 -6.37 0.03
C LEU A 135 13.18 -5.32 0.73
N PRO A 136 14.34 -5.70 1.28
CA PRO A 136 15.27 -4.72 1.85
C PRO A 136 15.81 -3.77 0.79
N ALA A 137 16.34 -2.64 1.24
CA ALA A 137 16.95 -1.65 0.35
C ALA A 137 18.03 -2.30 -0.55
N GLY A 138 18.04 -1.92 -1.82
CA GLY A 138 18.96 -2.42 -2.83
C GLY A 138 18.48 -3.67 -3.59
N GLU A 139 17.49 -4.38 -3.10
CA GLU A 139 16.91 -5.55 -3.80
C GLU A 139 15.81 -5.12 -4.76
N THR A 140 16.08 -5.20 -6.07
CA THR A 140 15.09 -4.90 -7.11
C THR A 140 14.01 -5.97 -7.16
N LEU A 141 12.74 -5.60 -7.10
CA LEU A 141 11.62 -6.49 -7.39
C LEU A 141 11.63 -6.85 -8.88
N ARG A 142 11.54 -8.16 -9.20
CA ARG A 142 11.45 -8.69 -10.56
C ARG A 142 10.29 -9.65 -10.67
N ALA A 143 9.15 -9.12 -11.11
CA ALA A 143 7.91 -9.87 -11.21
C ALA A 143 7.68 -10.43 -12.61
N GLU A 144 7.27 -11.68 -12.69
CA GLU A 144 6.67 -12.28 -13.88
C GLU A 144 5.16 -12.39 -13.66
N VAL A 145 4.41 -11.56 -14.36
CA VAL A 145 2.96 -11.42 -14.16
C VAL A 145 2.21 -12.61 -14.77
N GLY A 146 1.30 -13.17 -14.01
CA GLY A 146 0.47 -14.30 -14.47
C GLY A 146 -0.47 -13.95 -15.64
N PRO A 147 -1.15 -14.96 -16.21
CA PRO A 147 -1.98 -14.80 -17.41
C PRO A 147 -3.22 -13.92 -17.19
N GLY A 148 -3.64 -13.72 -15.96
CA GLY A 148 -4.75 -12.84 -15.58
C GLY A 148 -4.35 -11.37 -15.29
N GLY A 149 -3.05 -11.04 -15.42
CA GLY A 149 -2.55 -9.76 -14.94
C GLY A 149 -2.41 -9.72 -13.41
N ALA A 150 -1.97 -8.59 -12.90
CA ALA A 150 -1.93 -8.35 -11.45
C ALA A 150 -2.24 -6.88 -11.14
N ARG A 151 -3.01 -6.66 -10.07
CA ARG A 151 -3.15 -5.36 -9.44
C ARG A 151 -2.40 -5.37 -8.13
N VAL A 152 -1.53 -4.40 -7.92
CA VAL A 152 -0.66 -4.35 -6.75
C VAL A 152 -0.72 -3.00 -6.06
N TRP A 153 -0.65 -3.03 -4.74
CA TRP A 153 -0.30 -1.88 -3.90
C TRP A 153 1.20 -1.95 -3.62
N LEU A 154 1.90 -0.84 -3.82
CA LEU A 154 3.33 -0.71 -3.61
C LEU A 154 3.63 0.44 -2.66
N LYS A 155 4.52 0.20 -1.71
CA LYS A 155 5.09 1.23 -0.86
C LYS A 155 6.62 1.18 -0.93
N ALA A 156 7.22 2.22 -1.51
CA ALA A 156 8.64 2.48 -1.43
C ALA A 156 8.91 3.38 -0.21
N ALA A 157 9.67 2.89 0.76
CA ALA A 157 9.95 3.58 2.01
C ALA A 157 11.08 2.87 2.75
N PRO A 158 11.80 3.52 3.66
CA PRO A 158 12.61 2.84 4.65
C PRO A 158 11.75 1.84 5.44
N LEU A 159 12.14 0.57 5.49
CA LEU A 159 11.37 -0.47 6.17
C LEU A 159 11.47 -0.41 7.71
N LEU A 160 12.44 0.34 8.22
CA LEU A 160 12.65 0.57 9.64
C LEU A 160 12.82 2.08 9.86
N HIS A 161 11.89 2.68 10.56
CA HIS A 161 12.04 4.02 11.11
C HIS A 161 12.59 3.89 12.53
N ARG A 162 13.87 4.17 12.71
CA ARG A 162 14.54 4.09 14.02
C ARG A 162 13.90 5.01 15.07
N ASP A 163 13.28 6.09 14.61
CA ASP A 163 12.71 7.13 15.48
C ASP A 163 11.28 6.80 15.96
N VAL A 164 10.68 5.70 15.49
CA VAL A 164 9.30 5.31 15.86
C VAL A 164 9.28 4.37 17.06
N CYS A 165 10.39 3.69 17.31
CA CYS A 165 10.52 2.73 18.42
C CYS A 165 11.36 3.26 19.59
N ALA A 166 11.67 4.57 19.60
CA ALA A 166 12.46 5.20 20.66
C ALA A 166 11.57 5.85 21.73
#